data_fc126fa548c732c64809cbcf8aeb8fbf
#
_entry.id   fc126fa548c732c64809cbcf8aeb8fbf
#
_cell.length_a   1.000
_cell.length_b   1.000
_cell.length_c   1.000
_cell.angle_alpha   90.00
_cell.angle_beta   90.00
_cell.angle_gamma   90.00
#
_symmetry.space_group_name_H-M   'P 1'
#
loop_
_entity.id
_entity.type
_entity.pdbx_description
1 polymer ?
#
loop_
_entity_poly.entity_id
_entity_poly.type
_entity_poly.pdbx_seq_one_letter_code
_entity_poly.pdbx_strand_id
1 'polypeptide(L)'
;MNKIPAGWEGILDEGEQILWQGRPDPRLRVGDFFGFRLFFALFFTGFAVLWISAARWMNPGDGFDFFPLFGVPFVLIGLYMMIGAPIWDAHIRRNTWYTLTDRAAFIATDLRGKRKLERHGLEDLNALSLVEGNPGTIWLRRETTSYTTTTSHRSVPAPGVVPGSPGGVGGRRRRNRTTTTYKGFERIADARRVYGLLMRAKNARKTDSED
;
A
#
# COMPACT_ATOMS: atom_id res chain seq x y z
N MET A 1 -36.88 12.93 -9.44
CA MET A 1 -36.34 12.26 -8.24
C MET A 1 -35.37 11.20 -8.72
N ASN A 2 -34.07 11.43 -8.61
CA ASN A 2 -33.06 10.45 -9.01
C ASN A 2 -33.09 9.30 -7.98
N LYS A 3 -33.47 8.10 -8.44
CA LYS A 3 -33.51 6.92 -7.58
C LYS A 3 -32.06 6.53 -7.22
N ILE A 4 -31.72 6.56 -5.94
CA ILE A 4 -30.44 6.06 -5.46
C ILE A 4 -30.30 4.59 -5.88
N PRO A 5 -29.21 4.18 -6.56
CA PRO A 5 -29.03 2.79 -6.96
C PRO A 5 -29.02 1.84 -5.78
N ALA A 6 -29.54 0.61 -5.96
CA ALA A 6 -29.56 -0.40 -4.93
C ALA A 6 -28.14 -0.66 -4.36
N GLY A 7 -28.03 -0.66 -3.03
CA GLY A 7 -26.74 -0.82 -2.32
C GLY A 7 -26.03 0.48 -1.96
N TRP A 8 -26.57 1.64 -2.35
CA TRP A 8 -26.07 2.97 -1.96
C TRP A 8 -27.02 3.69 -0.99
N GLU A 9 -28.06 3.01 -0.57
CA GLU A 9 -29.06 3.52 0.38
C GLU A 9 -28.37 3.79 1.72
N GLY A 10 -28.49 5.02 2.23
CA GLY A 10 -27.86 5.46 3.47
C GLY A 10 -26.35 5.70 3.39
N ILE A 11 -25.73 5.61 2.18
CA ILE A 11 -24.31 5.92 1.96
C ILE A 11 -24.15 7.26 1.25
N LEU A 12 -24.99 7.52 0.25
CA LEU A 12 -25.02 8.78 -0.48
C LEU A 12 -25.84 9.81 0.29
N ASP A 13 -25.36 11.05 0.26
CA ASP A 13 -26.11 12.20 0.80
C ASP A 13 -27.36 12.49 -0.07
N GLU A 14 -28.35 13.19 0.51
CA GLU A 14 -29.54 13.60 -0.24
C GLU A 14 -29.14 14.49 -1.44
N GLY A 15 -29.62 14.09 -2.63
CA GLY A 15 -29.32 14.77 -3.89
C GLY A 15 -27.94 14.46 -4.47
N GLU A 16 -27.10 13.65 -3.82
CA GLU A 16 -25.80 13.24 -4.37
C GLU A 16 -25.98 12.34 -5.60
N GLN A 17 -25.27 12.68 -6.70
CA GLN A 17 -25.39 11.99 -7.97
C GLN A 17 -24.12 11.23 -8.33
N ILE A 18 -24.29 9.97 -8.78
CA ILE A 18 -23.18 9.18 -9.29
C ILE A 18 -22.84 9.65 -10.71
N LEU A 19 -21.61 10.12 -10.88
CA LEU A 19 -21.08 10.57 -12.16
C LEU A 19 -20.40 9.46 -12.95
N TRP A 20 -19.76 8.53 -12.23
CA TRP A 20 -19.05 7.40 -12.82
C TRP A 20 -18.86 6.26 -11.83
N GLN A 21 -18.87 5.04 -12.35
CA GLN A 21 -18.52 3.82 -11.61
C GLN A 21 -17.58 2.97 -12.46
N GLY A 22 -16.63 2.32 -11.80
CA GLY A 22 -15.68 1.45 -12.49
C GLY A 22 -14.95 0.51 -11.54
N ARG A 23 -14.06 -0.29 -12.13
CA ARG A 23 -13.20 -1.22 -11.40
C ARG A 23 -11.77 -1.11 -11.91
N PRO A 24 -10.76 -1.38 -11.07
CA PRO A 24 -9.40 -1.49 -11.52
C PRO A 24 -9.22 -2.70 -12.46
N ASP A 25 -8.31 -2.61 -13.41
CA ASP A 25 -7.93 -3.74 -14.26
C ASP A 25 -7.23 -4.81 -13.40
N PRO A 26 -7.82 -6.01 -13.23
CA PRO A 26 -7.24 -7.06 -12.41
C PRO A 26 -6.17 -7.87 -13.14
N ARG A 27 -5.93 -7.63 -14.42
CA ARG A 27 -5.01 -8.41 -15.25
C ARG A 27 -3.59 -8.28 -14.71
N LEU A 28 -2.92 -9.42 -14.60
CA LEU A 28 -1.50 -9.46 -14.33
C LEU A 28 -0.74 -8.96 -15.57
N ARG A 29 0.17 -8.04 -15.36
CA ARG A 29 1.07 -7.52 -16.40
C ARG A 29 2.50 -7.92 -16.07
N VAL A 30 3.31 -8.06 -17.10
CA VAL A 30 4.73 -8.38 -16.93
C VAL A 30 5.41 -7.40 -15.97
N GLY A 31 5.07 -6.11 -16.06
CA GLY A 31 5.57 -5.07 -15.15
C GLY A 31 5.24 -5.29 -13.67
N ASP A 32 4.19 -6.06 -13.33
CA ASP A 32 3.83 -6.34 -11.93
C ASP A 32 4.85 -7.26 -11.24
N PHE A 33 5.62 -8.01 -12.03
CA PHE A 33 6.66 -8.92 -11.55
C PHE A 33 8.02 -8.23 -11.43
N PHE A 34 8.23 -7.09 -12.12
CA PHE A 34 9.48 -6.36 -12.11
C PHE A 34 9.51 -5.28 -11.01
N GLY A 35 10.71 -4.88 -10.63
CA GLY A 35 10.95 -3.83 -9.65
C GLY A 35 11.81 -4.32 -8.47
N PHE A 36 11.94 -3.48 -7.45
CA PHE A 36 12.76 -3.78 -6.27
C PHE A 36 12.36 -5.11 -5.58
N ARG A 37 11.06 -5.47 -5.64
CA ARG A 37 10.54 -6.71 -5.08
C ARG A 37 11.13 -7.96 -5.77
N LEU A 38 11.26 -7.94 -7.10
CA LEU A 38 11.88 -9.04 -7.85
C LEU A 38 13.36 -9.18 -7.49
N PHE A 39 14.08 -8.06 -7.46
CA PHE A 39 15.50 -8.06 -7.07
C PHE A 39 15.67 -8.70 -5.68
N PHE A 40 14.83 -8.31 -4.72
CA PHE A 40 14.89 -8.83 -3.35
C PHE A 40 14.51 -10.32 -3.30
N ALA A 41 13.50 -10.73 -4.07
CA ALA A 41 13.08 -12.13 -4.18
C ALA A 41 14.19 -13.01 -4.75
N LEU A 42 14.84 -12.58 -5.82
CA LEU A 42 15.96 -13.28 -6.42
C LEU A 42 17.16 -13.38 -5.47
N PHE A 43 17.47 -12.29 -4.77
CA PHE A 43 18.54 -12.26 -3.77
C PHE A 43 18.27 -13.27 -2.65
N PHE A 44 17.05 -13.26 -2.06
CA PHE A 44 16.67 -14.19 -0.98
C PHE A 44 16.68 -15.64 -1.44
N THR A 45 16.09 -15.91 -2.60
CA THR A 45 16.04 -17.27 -3.14
C THR A 45 17.43 -17.76 -3.50
N GLY A 46 18.25 -16.92 -4.14
CA GLY A 46 19.63 -17.27 -4.50
C GLY A 46 20.50 -17.56 -3.28
N PHE A 47 20.40 -16.70 -2.25
CA PHE A 47 21.07 -16.92 -0.97
C PHE A 47 20.63 -18.23 -0.31
N ALA A 48 19.34 -18.52 -0.29
CA ALA A 48 18.80 -19.73 0.32
C ALA A 48 19.25 -21.00 -0.42
N VAL A 49 19.26 -20.98 -1.75
CA VAL A 49 19.77 -22.09 -2.58
C VAL A 49 21.26 -22.31 -2.32
N LEU A 50 22.05 -21.23 -2.31
CA LEU A 50 23.48 -21.31 -1.96
C LEU A 50 23.68 -21.92 -0.57
N TRP A 51 22.92 -21.47 0.42
CA TRP A 51 22.97 -21.96 1.79
C TRP A 51 22.66 -23.46 1.86
N ILE A 52 21.57 -23.91 1.25
CA ILE A 52 21.16 -25.31 1.23
C ILE A 52 22.24 -26.18 0.54
N SER A 53 22.79 -25.68 -0.58
CA SER A 53 23.84 -26.39 -1.31
C SER A 53 25.14 -26.50 -0.51
N ALA A 54 25.55 -25.40 0.13
CA ALA A 54 26.74 -25.38 0.99
C ALA A 54 26.57 -26.28 2.22
N ALA A 55 25.40 -26.24 2.85
CA ALA A 55 25.08 -27.11 3.99
C ALA A 55 25.15 -28.59 3.62
N ARG A 56 24.62 -28.96 2.46
CA ARG A 56 24.69 -30.32 1.93
C ARG A 56 26.12 -30.75 1.60
N TRP A 57 26.90 -29.84 1.03
CA TRP A 57 28.29 -30.12 0.68
C TRP A 57 29.18 -30.31 1.91
N MET A 58 28.93 -29.53 2.98
CA MET A 58 29.69 -29.65 4.26
C MET A 58 29.30 -30.87 5.07
N ASN A 59 28.11 -31.41 4.91
CA ASN A 59 27.60 -32.54 5.69
C ASN A 59 26.92 -33.59 4.77
N PRO A 60 27.70 -34.40 4.04
CA PRO A 60 27.19 -35.36 3.06
C PRO A 60 26.60 -36.64 3.68
N GLY A 61 26.37 -36.67 5.01
CA GLY A 61 25.80 -37.83 5.69
C GLY A 61 24.35 -38.13 5.31
N ASP A 62 23.96 -39.42 5.32
CA ASP A 62 22.61 -39.91 4.98
C ASP A 62 21.54 -39.63 6.07
N GLY A 63 21.88 -38.88 7.12
CA GLY A 63 20.97 -38.52 8.20
C GLY A 63 20.04 -37.34 7.84
N PHE A 64 18.88 -37.31 8.51
CA PHE A 64 17.97 -36.17 8.45
C PHE A 64 18.63 -34.96 9.12
N ASP A 65 19.20 -34.07 8.31
CA ASP A 65 19.93 -32.89 8.79
C ASP A 65 19.02 -31.65 8.78
N PHE A 66 18.81 -31.07 9.95
CA PHE A 66 17.99 -29.85 10.11
C PHE A 66 18.63 -28.58 9.51
N PHE A 67 19.95 -28.62 9.32
CA PHE A 67 20.71 -27.44 8.92
C PHE A 67 20.36 -26.90 7.50
N PRO A 68 20.25 -27.77 6.45
CA PRO A 68 19.74 -27.35 5.15
C PRO A 68 18.28 -26.87 5.19
N LEU A 69 17.47 -27.43 6.09
CA LEU A 69 16.04 -27.09 6.19
C LEU A 69 15.81 -25.63 6.60
N PHE A 70 16.79 -25.02 7.27
CA PHE A 70 16.75 -23.61 7.64
C PHE A 70 16.68 -22.68 6.42
N GLY A 71 17.16 -23.10 5.25
CA GLY A 71 17.05 -22.35 3.99
C GLY A 71 15.65 -22.37 3.37
N VAL A 72 14.82 -23.39 3.67
CA VAL A 72 13.49 -23.56 3.04
C VAL A 72 12.55 -22.38 3.27
N PRO A 73 12.41 -21.79 4.47
CA PRO A 73 11.56 -20.61 4.67
C PRO A 73 11.96 -19.44 3.78
N PHE A 74 13.25 -19.24 3.53
CA PHE A 74 13.74 -18.15 2.67
C PHE A 74 13.39 -18.38 1.20
N VAL A 75 13.47 -19.63 0.73
CA VAL A 75 12.99 -19.99 -0.62
C VAL A 75 11.51 -19.70 -0.75
N LEU A 76 10.70 -20.09 0.24
CA LEU A 76 9.25 -19.85 0.24
C LEU A 76 8.91 -18.36 0.26
N ILE A 77 9.63 -17.55 1.06
CA ILE A 77 9.47 -16.10 1.10
C ILE A 77 9.84 -15.49 -0.26
N GLY A 78 10.95 -15.89 -0.86
CA GLY A 78 11.37 -15.41 -2.17
C GLY A 78 10.34 -15.77 -3.25
N LEU A 79 9.84 -17.01 -3.27
CA LEU A 79 8.81 -17.46 -4.21
C LEU A 79 7.49 -16.70 -4.02
N TYR A 80 7.08 -16.49 -2.76
CA TYR A 80 5.91 -15.67 -2.46
C TYR A 80 6.08 -14.23 -2.96
N MET A 81 7.23 -13.60 -2.74
CA MET A 81 7.49 -12.24 -3.22
C MET A 81 7.50 -12.16 -4.75
N MET A 82 7.97 -13.19 -5.42
CA MET A 82 8.08 -13.22 -6.88
C MET A 82 6.72 -13.45 -7.55
N ILE A 83 5.94 -14.41 -7.07
CA ILE A 83 4.70 -14.87 -7.70
C ILE A 83 3.47 -14.56 -6.86
N GLY A 84 3.50 -14.88 -5.57
CA GLY A 84 2.35 -14.80 -4.68
C GLY A 84 1.84 -13.37 -4.49
N ALA A 85 2.74 -12.41 -4.34
CA ALA A 85 2.36 -11.04 -4.10
C ALA A 85 1.70 -10.36 -5.33
N PRO A 86 2.18 -10.50 -6.58
CA PRO A 86 1.44 -10.02 -7.75
C PRO A 86 0.05 -10.64 -7.90
N ILE A 87 -0.09 -11.94 -7.62
CA ILE A 87 -1.40 -12.62 -7.64
C ILE A 87 -2.32 -12.06 -6.56
N TRP A 88 -1.80 -11.82 -5.36
CA TRP A 88 -2.56 -11.22 -4.27
C TRP A 88 -3.02 -9.80 -4.60
N ASP A 89 -2.15 -8.98 -5.18
CA ASP A 89 -2.50 -7.63 -5.65
C ASP A 89 -3.61 -7.68 -6.72
N ALA A 90 -3.54 -8.63 -7.66
CA ALA A 90 -4.59 -8.84 -8.65
C ALA A 90 -5.92 -9.28 -8.01
N HIS A 91 -5.87 -10.11 -6.95
CA HIS A 91 -7.05 -10.52 -6.19
C HIS A 91 -7.70 -9.33 -5.48
N ILE A 92 -6.91 -8.44 -4.86
CA ILE A 92 -7.42 -7.20 -4.25
C ILE A 92 -8.12 -6.35 -5.33
N ARG A 93 -7.49 -6.13 -6.49
CA ARG A 93 -8.07 -5.34 -7.59
C ARG A 93 -9.40 -5.92 -8.09
N ARG A 94 -9.54 -7.24 -8.16
CA ARG A 94 -10.82 -7.90 -8.55
C ARG A 94 -11.96 -7.59 -7.59
N ASN A 95 -11.63 -7.36 -6.32
CA ASN A 95 -12.59 -7.10 -5.24
C ASN A 95 -12.62 -5.62 -4.83
N THR A 96 -12.25 -4.73 -5.73
CA THR A 96 -12.29 -3.29 -5.53
C THR A 96 -13.20 -2.63 -6.56
N TRP A 97 -13.99 -1.66 -6.11
CA TRP A 97 -14.91 -0.85 -6.91
C TRP A 97 -14.64 0.62 -6.65
N TYR A 98 -14.72 1.41 -7.69
CA TYR A 98 -14.58 2.85 -7.63
C TYR A 98 -15.89 3.52 -8.02
N THR A 99 -16.29 4.55 -7.31
CA THR A 99 -17.45 5.37 -7.62
C THR A 99 -17.07 6.83 -7.43
N LEU A 100 -17.36 7.64 -8.44
CA LEU A 100 -17.22 9.08 -8.40
C LEU A 100 -18.62 9.69 -8.37
N THR A 101 -18.86 10.55 -7.40
CA THR A 101 -20.08 11.36 -7.32
C THR A 101 -19.74 12.84 -7.54
N ASP A 102 -20.76 13.67 -7.53
CA ASP A 102 -20.63 15.14 -7.55
C ASP A 102 -20.06 15.72 -6.24
N ARG A 103 -19.95 14.88 -5.17
CA ARG A 103 -19.48 15.30 -3.84
C ARG A 103 -18.25 14.59 -3.34
N ALA A 104 -18.06 13.33 -3.72
CA ALA A 104 -17.00 12.49 -3.20
C ALA A 104 -16.52 11.42 -4.19
N ALA A 105 -15.33 10.91 -3.93
CA ALA A 105 -14.80 9.71 -4.56
C ALA A 105 -14.84 8.55 -3.55
N PHE A 106 -15.43 7.44 -3.92
CA PHE A 106 -15.56 6.26 -3.08
C PHE A 106 -14.67 5.13 -3.59
N ILE A 107 -13.99 4.46 -2.66
CA ILE A 107 -13.21 3.25 -2.90
C ILE A 107 -13.81 2.15 -2.02
N ALA A 108 -14.47 1.19 -2.62
CA ALA A 108 -15.04 0.04 -1.93
C ALA A 108 -14.18 -1.19 -2.20
N THR A 109 -13.82 -1.92 -1.15
CA THR A 109 -13.06 -3.17 -1.24
C THR A 109 -13.76 -4.24 -0.42
N ASP A 110 -13.97 -5.43 -1.00
CA ASP A 110 -14.54 -6.59 -0.31
C ASP A 110 -13.51 -7.73 -0.31
N LEU A 111 -12.84 -7.93 0.80
CA LEU A 111 -11.85 -8.99 0.96
C LEU A 111 -12.30 -9.97 2.04
N ARG A 112 -12.54 -11.22 1.63
CA ARG A 112 -12.93 -12.31 2.55
C ARG A 112 -14.12 -11.95 3.44
N GLY A 113 -15.14 -11.28 2.89
CA GLY A 113 -16.33 -10.84 3.63
C GLY A 113 -16.12 -9.61 4.52
N LYS A 114 -14.94 -9.01 4.52
CA LYS A 114 -14.69 -7.72 5.15
C LYS A 114 -14.83 -6.62 4.11
N ARG A 115 -15.95 -5.92 4.19
CA ARG A 115 -16.24 -4.78 3.32
C ARG A 115 -15.64 -3.52 3.93
N LYS A 116 -14.82 -2.82 3.15
CA LYS A 116 -14.26 -1.53 3.50
C LYS A 116 -14.72 -0.51 2.47
N LEU A 117 -15.27 0.60 2.94
CA LEU A 117 -15.64 1.74 2.11
C LEU A 117 -14.85 2.96 2.58
N GLU A 118 -14.09 3.55 1.68
CA GLU A 118 -13.38 4.80 1.93
C GLU A 118 -14.08 5.91 1.13
N ARG A 119 -14.45 7.01 1.79
CA ARG A 119 -15.02 8.22 1.18
C ARG A 119 -13.97 9.31 1.21
N HIS A 120 -13.71 9.93 0.08
CA HIS A 120 -12.82 11.07 -0.09
C HIS A 120 -13.61 12.25 -0.63
N GLY A 121 -13.88 13.28 0.17
CA GLY A 121 -14.56 14.50 -0.24
C GLY A 121 -13.78 15.20 -1.36
N LEU A 122 -14.47 15.78 -2.33
CA LEU A 122 -13.79 16.50 -3.44
C LEU A 122 -13.01 17.72 -2.95
N GLU A 123 -13.41 18.32 -1.83
CA GLU A 123 -12.69 19.38 -1.13
C GLU A 123 -11.35 18.91 -0.52
N ASP A 124 -11.29 17.66 -0.07
CA ASP A 124 -10.11 17.10 0.63
C ASP A 124 -9.02 16.58 -0.30
N LEU A 125 -9.23 16.68 -1.61
CA LEU A 125 -8.28 16.16 -2.59
C LEU A 125 -7.03 17.03 -2.66
N ASN A 126 -5.95 16.59 -2.01
CA ASN A 126 -4.70 17.34 -1.85
C ASN A 126 -3.56 16.93 -2.79
N ALA A 127 -3.73 15.87 -3.57
CA ALA A 127 -2.70 15.36 -4.47
C ALA A 127 -3.30 14.85 -5.78
N LEU A 128 -4.21 15.66 -6.37
CA LEU A 128 -4.88 15.28 -7.60
C LEU A 128 -3.89 15.25 -8.76
N SER A 129 -3.61 14.06 -9.26
CA SER A 129 -2.74 13.87 -10.44
C SER A 129 -3.22 12.69 -11.27
N LEU A 130 -3.03 12.82 -12.59
CA LEU A 130 -3.32 11.79 -13.57
C LEU A 130 -2.00 11.16 -14.05
N VAL A 131 -1.90 9.85 -13.90
CA VAL A 131 -0.87 9.05 -14.57
C VAL A 131 -1.52 8.41 -15.78
N GLU A 132 -1.18 8.92 -16.96
CA GLU A 132 -1.73 8.42 -18.21
C GLU A 132 -1.19 7.01 -18.52
N GLY A 133 -2.06 6.20 -19.11
CA GLY A 133 -1.76 4.82 -19.49
C GLY A 133 -3.03 4.06 -19.86
N ASN A 134 -2.87 2.86 -20.36
CA ASN A 134 -3.99 1.95 -20.58
C ASN A 134 -3.72 0.60 -19.89
N PRO A 135 -4.19 0.47 -18.63
CA PRO A 135 -4.99 1.37 -17.79
C PRO A 135 -4.16 2.51 -17.20
N GLY A 136 -4.82 3.65 -16.93
CA GLY A 136 -4.26 4.80 -16.24
C GLY A 136 -4.62 4.82 -14.74
N THR A 137 -4.04 5.76 -14.00
CA THR A 137 -4.27 5.91 -12.56
C THR A 137 -4.53 7.37 -12.22
N ILE A 138 -5.49 7.62 -11.33
CA ILE A 138 -5.80 8.95 -10.80
C ILE A 138 -5.50 8.92 -9.31
N TRP A 139 -4.51 9.68 -8.88
CA TRP A 139 -4.24 9.89 -7.46
C TRP A 139 -5.13 11.01 -6.95
N LEU A 140 -5.83 10.75 -5.85
CA LEU A 140 -6.80 11.64 -5.24
C LEU A 140 -6.21 12.34 -4.02
N ARG A 141 -5.54 11.57 -3.18
CA ARG A 141 -5.05 12.03 -1.88
C ARG A 141 -3.68 11.45 -1.55
N ARG A 142 -2.86 12.29 -0.94
CA ARG A 142 -1.59 11.89 -0.34
C ARG A 142 -1.74 11.90 1.18
N GLU A 143 -1.60 10.75 1.79
CA GLU A 143 -1.56 10.60 3.24
C GLU A 143 -0.12 10.45 3.70
N THR A 144 0.31 11.34 4.59
CA THR A 144 1.63 11.30 5.17
C THR A 144 1.52 10.94 6.65
N THR A 145 1.98 9.75 7.01
CA THR A 145 1.99 9.28 8.40
C THR A 145 3.40 9.35 8.94
N SER A 146 3.59 10.12 10.01
CA SER A 146 4.88 10.26 10.69
C SER A 146 4.89 9.44 11.98
N TYR A 147 5.81 8.50 12.07
CA TYR A 147 6.06 7.73 13.30
C TYR A 147 7.34 8.23 13.96
N THR A 148 7.24 8.68 15.19
CA THR A 148 8.41 9.06 16.00
C THR A 148 8.76 7.88 16.91
N THR A 149 9.89 7.22 16.63
CA THR A 149 10.46 6.21 17.52
C THR A 149 11.49 6.86 18.41
N THR A 150 11.25 6.86 19.72
CA THR A 150 12.22 7.35 20.71
C THR A 150 12.96 6.14 21.27
N THR A 151 14.23 6.00 20.92
CA THR A 151 15.10 4.98 21.50
C THR A 151 15.92 5.65 22.61
N SER A 152 15.67 5.25 23.86
CA SER A 152 16.52 5.64 24.98
C SER A 152 17.66 4.63 25.09
N HIS A 153 18.86 5.04 24.74
CA HIS A 153 20.05 4.28 25.11
C HIS A 153 20.37 4.54 26.57
N ARG A 154 20.25 3.50 27.39
CA ARG A 154 20.86 3.50 28.71
C ARG A 154 22.36 3.42 28.47
N SER A 155 23.06 4.53 28.66
CA SER A 155 24.52 4.53 28.63
C SER A 155 25.00 3.57 29.74
N VAL A 156 25.74 2.55 29.36
CA VAL A 156 26.47 1.74 30.33
C VAL A 156 27.57 2.67 30.87
N PRO A 157 27.66 2.91 32.18
CA PRO A 157 28.73 3.74 32.74
C PRO A 157 30.08 3.15 32.34
N ALA A 158 30.98 4.01 31.90
CA ALA A 158 32.38 3.60 31.68
C ALA A 158 32.95 3.04 32.99
N PRO A 159 33.85 2.04 32.94
CA PRO A 159 34.49 1.51 34.13
C PRO A 159 35.14 2.65 34.95
N GLY A 160 34.69 2.85 36.20
CA GLY A 160 35.20 3.91 37.11
C GLY A 160 34.23 5.08 37.34
N VAL A 161 33.03 5.11 36.73
CA VAL A 161 32.05 6.17 37.00
C VAL A 161 31.03 5.68 38.04
N VAL A 162 30.97 6.40 39.17
CA VAL A 162 30.04 6.10 40.28
C VAL A 162 28.59 6.35 39.83
N PRO A 163 27.63 5.42 40.09
CA PRO A 163 26.22 5.64 39.82
C PRO A 163 25.71 6.86 40.60
N GLY A 164 25.26 7.88 39.87
CA GLY A 164 24.71 9.11 40.50
C GLY A 164 25.43 10.40 40.13
N SER A 165 26.54 10.36 39.36
CA SER A 165 27.17 11.56 38.86
C SER A 165 26.30 12.30 37.84
N PRO A 166 26.19 13.66 37.90
CA PRO A 166 25.37 14.46 37.00
C PRO A 166 25.87 14.54 35.54
N GLY A 167 26.77 13.68 35.11
CA GLY A 167 27.41 13.71 33.79
C GLY A 167 26.97 12.64 32.77
N GLY A 168 26.03 11.80 33.13
CA GLY A 168 25.47 10.79 32.17
C GLY A 168 24.42 11.38 31.24
N VAL A 169 24.83 12.00 30.14
CA VAL A 169 23.92 12.47 29.09
C VAL A 169 23.38 11.28 28.35
N GLY A 170 22.28 10.71 28.87
CA GLY A 170 21.48 9.71 28.15
C GLY A 170 20.84 10.37 26.93
N GLY A 171 21.50 10.24 25.78
CA GLY A 171 21.01 10.77 24.53
C GLY A 171 19.70 10.08 24.10
N ARG A 172 18.57 10.76 24.17
CA ARG A 172 17.33 10.32 23.51
C ARG A 172 17.45 10.60 22.03
N ARG A 173 17.69 9.55 21.23
CA ARG A 173 17.68 9.66 19.77
C ARG A 173 16.24 9.51 19.28
N ARG A 174 15.64 10.61 18.84
CA ARG A 174 14.36 10.61 18.13
C ARG A 174 14.60 10.32 16.66
N ARG A 175 14.03 9.25 16.15
CA ARG A 175 14.05 8.93 14.73
C ARG A 175 12.63 9.10 14.18
N ASN A 176 12.43 10.11 13.35
CA ASN A 176 11.17 10.33 12.65
C ASN A 176 11.21 9.49 11.35
N ARG A 177 10.25 8.61 11.21
CA ARG A 177 10.01 7.87 9.97
C ARG A 177 8.71 8.37 9.36
N THR A 178 8.79 8.94 8.18
CA THR A 178 7.64 9.42 7.43
C THR A 178 7.33 8.42 6.33
N THR A 179 6.09 7.93 6.30
CA THR A 179 5.59 7.07 5.23
C THR A 179 4.52 7.84 4.47
N THR A 180 4.68 7.95 3.17
CA THR A 180 3.71 8.57 2.27
C THR A 180 2.94 7.50 1.52
N THR A 181 1.62 7.51 1.62
CA THR A 181 0.72 6.61 0.90
C THR A 181 -0.18 7.45 -0.01
N TYR A 182 -0.34 7.00 -1.24
CA TYR A 182 -1.26 7.59 -2.18
C TYR A 182 -2.54 6.77 -2.25
N LYS A 183 -3.68 7.46 -2.30
CA LYS A 183 -5.01 6.88 -2.47
C LYS A 183 -5.61 7.41 -3.74
N GLY A 184 -6.26 6.54 -4.52
CA GLY A 184 -6.84 6.96 -5.78
C GLY A 184 -7.49 5.82 -6.56
N PHE A 185 -7.89 6.13 -7.78
CA PHE A 185 -8.44 5.18 -8.73
C PHE A 185 -7.30 4.58 -9.55
N GLU A 186 -6.86 3.42 -9.17
CA GLU A 186 -5.73 2.75 -9.81
C GLU A 186 -6.19 1.90 -10.99
N ARG A 187 -5.42 1.94 -12.09
CA ARG A 187 -5.55 1.03 -13.23
C ARG A 187 -6.96 1.00 -13.84
N ILE A 188 -7.55 2.16 -14.08
CA ILE A 188 -8.85 2.30 -14.75
C ILE A 188 -8.68 2.52 -16.25
N ALA A 189 -9.63 2.00 -17.05
CA ALA A 189 -9.55 2.06 -18.51
C ALA A 189 -9.60 3.50 -19.05
N ASP A 190 -10.51 4.32 -18.51
CA ASP A 190 -10.82 5.66 -19.03
C ASP A 190 -10.32 6.77 -18.09
N ALA A 191 -9.07 6.65 -17.58
CA ALA A 191 -8.54 7.56 -16.55
C ALA A 191 -8.64 9.05 -16.93
N ARG A 192 -8.33 9.41 -18.18
CA ARG A 192 -8.43 10.81 -18.66
C ARG A 192 -9.86 11.33 -18.61
N ARG A 193 -10.84 10.55 -19.04
CA ARG A 193 -12.27 10.93 -18.98
C ARG A 193 -12.73 11.12 -17.54
N VAL A 194 -12.40 10.16 -16.66
CA VAL A 194 -12.77 10.20 -15.24
C VAL A 194 -12.11 11.37 -14.53
N TYR A 195 -10.85 11.67 -14.85
CA TYR A 195 -10.14 12.84 -14.34
C TYR A 195 -10.85 14.15 -14.75
N GLY A 196 -11.31 14.25 -16.00
CA GLY A 196 -12.08 15.40 -16.48
C GLY A 196 -13.42 15.56 -15.76
N LEU A 197 -14.13 14.44 -15.46
CA LEU A 197 -15.36 14.49 -14.66
C LEU A 197 -15.08 14.97 -13.24
N LEU A 198 -14.02 14.45 -12.60
CA LEU A 198 -13.63 14.80 -11.26
C LEU A 198 -13.24 16.29 -11.14
N MET A 199 -12.49 16.81 -12.11
CA MET A 199 -12.12 18.23 -12.14
C MET A 199 -13.35 19.14 -12.28
N ARG A 200 -14.31 18.77 -13.12
CA ARG A 200 -15.57 19.52 -13.27
C ARG A 200 -16.40 19.52 -11.99
N ALA A 201 -16.55 18.37 -11.35
CA ALA A 201 -17.27 18.24 -10.10
C ALA A 201 -16.60 19.06 -8.97
N LYS A 202 -15.26 18.99 -8.89
CA LYS A 202 -14.50 19.77 -7.91
C LYS A 202 -14.67 21.28 -8.10
N ASN A 203 -14.60 21.77 -9.36
CA ASN A 203 -14.73 23.19 -9.67
C ASN A 203 -16.16 23.70 -9.41
N ALA A 204 -17.20 22.92 -9.76
CA ALA A 204 -18.59 23.28 -9.47
C ALA A 204 -18.81 23.51 -7.97
N ARG A 205 -18.31 22.58 -7.12
CA ARG A 205 -18.41 22.75 -5.66
C ARG A 205 -17.66 23.95 -5.10
N LYS A 206 -16.52 24.30 -5.70
CA LYS A 206 -15.79 25.48 -5.25
C LYS A 206 -16.60 26.75 -5.47
N THR A 207 -17.30 26.85 -6.59
CA THR A 207 -18.17 28.00 -6.90
C THR A 207 -19.36 28.06 -5.91
N ASP A 208 -20.00 26.90 -5.61
CA ASP A 208 -21.13 26.84 -4.67
C ASP A 208 -20.75 27.18 -3.21
N SER A 209 -19.47 27.10 -2.86
CA SER A 209 -18.98 27.42 -1.50
C SER A 209 -18.53 28.88 -1.35
N GLU A 210 -18.40 29.63 -2.44
CA GLU A 210 -17.99 31.04 -2.47
C GLU A 210 -19.18 32.00 -2.60
N ASP A 211 -20.39 31.49 -2.91
CA ASP A 211 -21.68 32.20 -2.91
C ASP A 211 -22.43 32.00 -1.58
#